data_fac790c7d682756d5ae902581e3ac663
#
_entry.id   fac790c7d682756d5ae902581e3ac663
#
_cell.length_a   1.000
_cell.length_b   1.000
_cell.length_c   1.000
_cell.angle_alpha   90.00
_cell.angle_beta   90.00
_cell.angle_gamma   90.00
#
_symmetry.space_group_name_H-M   'P 1'
#
loop_
_entity.id
_entity.type
_entity.pdbx_description
1 polymer ?
#
loop_
_entity_poly.entity_id
_entity_poly.type
_entity_poly.pdbx_seq_one_letter_code
_entity_poly.pdbx_strand_id
1 'polypeptide(L)'
;MRFGLFFTLVILLLSVVPGVAQEQYTYQFNHGNYAEFEGYLHVKGSDFHSGLKPYRIKQLNESFAFDSLRSINHHKSKFSRTLVGRKLFRQSLLRVDSAKYQFFVDPVLNLEIGMDAISKERLTVNTKGITFRGSIGKKVSFITSFWENQATYLPYMNTWIDKYQVVPGEGRIKNFDFDNALYRFLGVKVKGYDFSIASGHVSYSPVKAVNFQLGHDKLFVGEGYRSMLLSDVGFNYPYFKVSTKLWKFQYDFIFTQLQDTRVPVTFEAGFKKKWASFHYLSVLIGKRVQVGLFEGVVFKSDSTGNGGFNWNYFNPITLFRSVQYAYDGSGNNALAGLNVKYVPFDGAAFYGQLAIDELDFTKLGKSGYIDQRLGWQIGFKVFDPFGIKKLYARLEYNGARPFTYAHESSLQSYTHYNQPLAHPLGANFHEFVGELGYRWRDLRFSYRLSFASVGRDSVGVNYGNDVYLPDTDTYLGSASYGNTIGQGVKTSLTYQTVELGYVVNRASNFHIMLGLRHRVAKNDFGAEQNAYVYFGIRTILRNLYHDF
;
A
#
# COMPACT_ATOMS: atom_id res chain seq x y z
N MET A 1 -18.95 -14.88 -30.62
CA MET A 1 -17.70 -14.74 -31.44
C MET A 1 -16.58 -13.90 -30.79
N ARG A 2 -16.81 -13.10 -29.73
CA ARG A 2 -15.76 -12.24 -29.13
C ARG A 2 -14.86 -12.95 -28.09
N PHE A 3 -15.28 -14.06 -27.50
CA PHE A 3 -14.48 -14.84 -26.55
C PHE A 3 -13.38 -15.68 -27.22
N GLY A 4 -13.60 -16.14 -28.47
CA GLY A 4 -12.61 -16.92 -29.20
C GLY A 4 -11.35 -16.12 -29.61
N LEU A 5 -11.52 -14.82 -29.92
CA LEU A 5 -10.39 -13.97 -30.33
C LEU A 5 -9.43 -13.68 -29.17
N PHE A 6 -9.95 -13.53 -27.95
CA PHE A 6 -9.15 -13.29 -26.75
C PHE A 6 -8.30 -14.52 -26.39
N PHE A 7 -8.90 -15.72 -26.47
CA PHE A 7 -8.19 -16.97 -26.24
C PHE A 7 -7.11 -17.25 -27.31
N THR A 8 -7.40 -16.92 -28.57
CA THR A 8 -6.45 -17.09 -29.68
C THR A 8 -5.29 -16.11 -29.58
N LEU A 9 -5.53 -14.88 -29.12
CA LEU A 9 -4.46 -13.89 -28.87
C LEU A 9 -3.54 -14.29 -27.71
N VAL A 10 -4.11 -14.90 -26.65
CA VAL A 10 -3.35 -15.46 -25.52
C VAL A 10 -2.52 -16.68 -25.96
N ILE A 11 -3.05 -17.53 -26.85
CA ILE A 11 -2.33 -18.71 -27.37
C ILE A 11 -1.22 -18.29 -28.36
N LEU A 12 -1.42 -17.27 -29.17
CA LEU A 12 -0.39 -16.73 -30.09
C LEU A 12 0.77 -16.05 -29.35
N LEU A 13 0.53 -15.49 -28.16
CA LEU A 13 1.57 -14.96 -27.28
C LEU A 13 2.40 -16.07 -26.60
N LEU A 14 1.95 -17.31 -26.64
CA LEU A 14 2.60 -18.49 -26.04
C LEU A 14 3.57 -19.22 -26.98
N SER A 15 3.75 -18.77 -28.25
CA SER A 15 4.80 -19.29 -29.13
C SER A 15 6.17 -18.76 -28.70
N VAL A 16 6.71 -19.28 -27.60
CA VAL A 16 7.88 -18.77 -26.90
C VAL A 16 9.13 -19.54 -27.31
N VAL A 17 10.15 -18.79 -27.67
CA VAL A 17 11.54 -19.18 -27.84
C VAL A 17 12.04 -19.95 -26.60
N PRO A 18 12.76 -21.07 -26.76
CA PRO A 18 13.27 -21.84 -25.64
C PRO A 18 14.26 -21.03 -24.81
N GLY A 19 13.98 -20.84 -23.53
CA GLY A 19 14.83 -20.15 -22.57
C GLY A 19 14.46 -20.58 -21.16
N VAL A 20 15.42 -20.56 -20.24
CA VAL A 20 15.19 -20.82 -18.82
C VAL A 20 14.16 -19.83 -18.30
N ALA A 21 13.12 -20.31 -17.65
CA ALA A 21 12.08 -19.47 -17.06
C ALA A 21 12.69 -18.58 -15.95
N GLN A 22 12.36 -17.29 -15.94
CA GLN A 22 12.85 -16.34 -14.95
C GLN A 22 11.67 -15.67 -14.25
N GLU A 23 11.74 -15.58 -12.94
CA GLU A 23 10.70 -14.92 -12.13
C GLU A 23 10.65 -13.42 -12.45
N GLN A 24 9.57 -12.97 -13.09
CA GLN A 24 9.34 -11.56 -13.44
C GLN A 24 8.15 -10.96 -12.69
N TYR A 25 7.41 -11.76 -11.90
CA TYR A 25 6.38 -11.23 -11.04
C TYR A 25 6.97 -10.36 -9.93
N THR A 26 6.14 -9.55 -9.30
CA THR A 26 6.58 -8.65 -8.25
C THR A 26 6.72 -9.38 -6.92
N TYR A 27 7.73 -9.01 -6.13
CA TYR A 27 7.81 -9.38 -4.73
C TYR A 27 6.84 -8.50 -3.94
N GLN A 28 5.82 -9.11 -3.36
CA GLN A 28 4.74 -8.41 -2.68
C GLN A 28 5.28 -7.41 -1.65
N PHE A 29 4.76 -6.18 -1.68
CA PHE A 29 5.26 -5.11 -0.83
C PHE A 29 4.80 -5.31 0.61
N ASN A 30 5.78 -5.38 1.50
CA ASN A 30 5.61 -5.36 2.95
C ASN A 30 6.85 -4.71 3.58
N HIS A 31 6.66 -3.72 4.43
CA HIS A 31 7.76 -2.96 5.03
C HIS A 31 8.77 -3.83 5.74
N GLY A 32 8.33 -4.77 6.60
CA GLY A 32 9.22 -5.66 7.34
C GLY A 32 10.05 -6.57 6.45
N ASN A 33 9.46 -7.11 5.37
CA ASN A 33 10.20 -7.96 4.43
C ASN A 33 11.13 -7.16 3.52
N TYR A 34 10.74 -5.95 3.13
CA TYR A 34 11.58 -5.05 2.34
C TYR A 34 12.77 -4.56 3.15
N ALA A 35 12.61 -4.28 4.44
CA ALA A 35 13.71 -3.93 5.33
C ALA A 35 14.84 -4.99 5.38
N GLU A 36 14.54 -6.27 5.07
CA GLU A 36 15.56 -7.32 5.03
C GLU A 36 16.56 -7.17 3.87
N PHE A 37 16.21 -6.48 2.81
CA PHE A 37 17.06 -6.37 1.61
C PHE A 37 17.24 -4.95 1.08
N GLU A 38 16.43 -3.99 1.48
CA GLU A 38 16.56 -2.60 0.97
C GLU A 38 17.94 -2.01 1.20
N GLY A 39 18.63 -2.41 2.27
CA GLY A 39 20.03 -2.00 2.52
C GLY A 39 20.97 -2.27 1.34
N TYR A 40 20.76 -3.36 0.61
CA TYR A 40 21.55 -3.69 -0.59
C TYR A 40 21.23 -2.80 -1.80
N LEU A 41 20.08 -2.11 -1.78
CA LEU A 41 19.68 -1.16 -2.82
C LEU A 41 20.15 0.27 -2.51
N HIS A 42 20.41 0.58 -1.24
CA HIS A 42 20.86 1.89 -0.76
C HIS A 42 22.39 1.95 -0.70
N VAL A 43 23.02 1.72 -1.83
CA VAL A 43 24.49 1.79 -1.98
C VAL A 43 24.87 2.82 -3.01
N LYS A 44 26.05 3.42 -2.83
CA LYS A 44 26.59 4.41 -3.76
C LYS A 44 26.77 3.82 -5.15
N GLY A 45 26.19 4.47 -6.14
CA GLY A 45 26.28 4.02 -7.54
C GLY A 45 25.26 2.95 -7.93
N SER A 46 24.30 2.63 -7.06
CA SER A 46 23.16 1.78 -7.43
C SER A 46 22.41 2.38 -8.63
N ASP A 47 22.10 1.55 -9.60
CA ASP A 47 21.25 1.89 -10.76
C ASP A 47 19.79 1.48 -10.56
N PHE A 48 19.43 1.10 -9.33
CA PHE A 48 18.10 0.66 -8.96
C PHE A 48 17.17 1.84 -8.64
N HIS A 49 16.03 1.90 -9.34
CA HIS A 49 14.97 2.89 -9.07
C HIS A 49 14.02 2.34 -8.00
N SER A 50 14.14 2.83 -6.78
CA SER A 50 13.41 2.31 -5.62
C SER A 50 12.09 3.03 -5.31
N GLY A 51 11.76 4.08 -6.05
CA GLY A 51 10.62 4.95 -5.73
C GLY A 51 9.24 4.34 -5.97
N LEU A 52 9.06 3.36 -6.86
CA LEU A 52 7.79 2.69 -7.10
C LEU A 52 7.85 1.22 -6.68
N LYS A 53 6.91 0.79 -5.85
CA LYS A 53 6.77 -0.57 -5.33
C LYS A 53 5.42 -1.18 -5.73
N PRO A 54 5.29 -2.51 -5.80
CA PRO A 54 6.26 -3.57 -5.52
C PRO A 54 7.32 -3.77 -6.62
N TYR A 55 8.51 -4.25 -6.23
CA TYR A 55 9.62 -4.52 -7.16
C TYR A 55 9.48 -5.87 -7.85
N ARG A 56 9.90 -5.97 -9.12
CA ARG A 56 9.99 -7.24 -9.83
C ARG A 56 11.20 -8.04 -9.31
N ILE A 57 11.02 -9.34 -9.08
CA ILE A 57 12.08 -10.23 -8.59
C ILE A 57 13.31 -10.20 -9.52
N LYS A 58 13.09 -10.15 -10.83
CA LYS A 58 14.17 -10.02 -11.80
C LYS A 58 15.02 -8.76 -11.58
N GLN A 59 14.39 -7.60 -11.34
CA GLN A 59 15.13 -6.36 -11.07
C GLN A 59 15.96 -6.45 -9.79
N LEU A 60 15.42 -7.12 -8.76
CA LEU A 60 16.16 -7.35 -7.52
C LEU A 60 17.37 -8.26 -7.76
N ASN A 61 17.21 -9.34 -8.52
CA ASN A 61 18.31 -10.26 -8.86
C ASN A 61 19.37 -9.61 -9.78
N GLU A 62 18.99 -8.65 -10.61
CA GLU A 62 19.96 -7.88 -11.42
C GLU A 62 20.80 -6.92 -10.55
N SER A 63 20.28 -6.50 -9.39
CA SER A 63 20.97 -5.55 -8.47
C SER A 63 21.80 -6.25 -7.39
N PHE A 64 21.33 -7.38 -6.88
CA PHE A 64 22.02 -8.21 -5.89
C PHE A 64 21.46 -9.64 -5.90
N ALA A 65 22.11 -10.59 -5.23
CA ALA A 65 21.70 -12.00 -5.22
C ALA A 65 20.45 -12.26 -4.36
N PHE A 66 19.29 -11.71 -4.77
CA PHE A 66 18.04 -11.75 -4.02
C PHE A 66 17.52 -13.17 -3.78
N ASP A 67 17.56 -14.04 -4.80
CA ASP A 67 17.13 -15.43 -4.65
C ASP A 67 18.01 -16.21 -3.67
N SER A 68 19.31 -15.91 -3.63
CA SER A 68 20.22 -16.49 -2.62
C SER A 68 19.82 -16.06 -1.21
N LEU A 69 19.44 -14.79 -1.02
CA LEU A 69 18.96 -14.30 0.27
C LEU A 69 17.66 -15.00 0.71
N ARG A 70 16.73 -15.23 -0.22
CA ARG A 70 15.47 -15.97 0.04
C ARG A 70 15.69 -17.45 0.32
N SER A 71 16.71 -18.07 -0.27
CA SER A 71 16.98 -19.50 -0.16
C SER A 71 17.67 -19.91 1.15
N ILE A 72 18.13 -18.94 1.96
CA ILE A 72 18.76 -19.20 3.25
C ILE A 72 17.78 -19.98 4.14
N ASN A 73 18.22 -21.14 4.62
CA ASN A 73 17.44 -21.99 5.49
C ASN A 73 18.28 -22.47 6.68
N HIS A 74 17.81 -22.20 7.88
CA HIS A 74 18.47 -22.58 9.13
C HIS A 74 17.99 -23.92 9.70
N HIS A 75 16.91 -24.51 9.14
CA HIS A 75 16.38 -25.79 9.59
C HIS A 75 17.22 -26.96 9.07
N LYS A 76 18.03 -27.54 9.94
CA LYS A 76 18.95 -28.65 9.61
C LYS A 76 18.51 -30.02 10.14
N SER A 77 17.35 -30.12 10.80
CA SER A 77 16.85 -31.36 11.39
C SER A 77 16.64 -32.48 10.35
N LYS A 78 16.72 -33.74 10.77
CA LYS A 78 16.39 -34.89 9.91
C LYS A 78 14.94 -34.78 9.38
N PHE A 79 14.00 -34.36 10.22
CA PHE A 79 12.60 -34.16 9.83
C PHE A 79 12.46 -33.14 8.71
N SER A 80 13.19 -32.01 8.74
CA SER A 80 13.14 -30.99 7.70
C SER A 80 13.57 -31.47 6.30
N ARG A 81 14.16 -32.65 6.20
CA ARG A 81 14.56 -33.30 4.94
C ARG A 81 13.54 -34.28 4.40
N THR A 82 12.56 -34.72 5.20
CA THR A 82 11.43 -35.53 4.74
C THR A 82 10.55 -34.74 3.77
N LEU A 83 9.64 -35.41 3.05
CA LEU A 83 8.72 -34.77 2.11
C LEU A 83 7.86 -33.72 2.84
N VAL A 84 7.24 -34.08 3.96
CA VAL A 84 6.42 -33.17 4.77
C VAL A 84 7.27 -32.04 5.36
N GLY A 85 8.41 -32.36 5.93
CA GLY A 85 9.31 -31.36 6.52
C GLY A 85 9.85 -30.36 5.50
N ARG A 86 10.13 -30.78 4.25
CA ARG A 86 10.52 -29.86 3.18
C ARG A 86 9.41 -28.86 2.86
N LYS A 87 8.14 -29.32 2.77
CA LYS A 87 6.99 -28.43 2.51
C LYS A 87 6.75 -27.49 3.67
N LEU A 88 6.90 -27.96 4.90
CA LEU A 88 6.68 -27.14 6.09
C LEU A 88 7.79 -26.08 6.29
N PHE A 89 9.07 -26.38 6.00
CA PHE A 89 10.21 -25.55 6.41
C PHE A 89 11.01 -24.95 5.26
N ARG A 90 10.91 -25.43 4.03
CA ARG A 90 11.89 -25.12 2.99
C ARG A 90 11.35 -24.76 1.62
N GLN A 91 10.16 -25.19 1.28
CA GLN A 91 9.63 -25.13 -0.08
C GLN A 91 8.20 -24.64 -0.08
N SER A 92 7.76 -24.14 -1.23
CA SER A 92 6.34 -23.92 -1.51
C SER A 92 5.55 -25.24 -1.39
N LEU A 93 4.26 -25.12 -1.08
CA LEU A 93 3.35 -26.27 -0.94
C LEU A 93 3.36 -27.14 -2.21
N LEU A 94 3.16 -26.50 -3.36
CA LEU A 94 3.39 -27.13 -4.65
C LEU A 94 4.46 -26.33 -5.42
N ARG A 95 5.35 -27.04 -6.08
CA ARG A 95 6.38 -26.48 -6.95
C ARG A 95 6.52 -27.37 -8.17
N VAL A 96 6.32 -26.76 -9.33
CA VAL A 96 6.62 -27.36 -10.64
C VAL A 96 7.68 -26.48 -11.28
N ASP A 97 8.81 -27.06 -11.62
CA ASP A 97 9.98 -26.34 -12.13
C ASP A 97 10.50 -27.06 -13.37
N SER A 98 10.51 -26.36 -14.48
CA SER A 98 10.98 -26.83 -15.78
C SER A 98 11.81 -25.72 -16.44
N ALA A 99 12.60 -26.04 -17.42
CA ALA A 99 13.36 -25.07 -18.19
C ALA A 99 12.46 -24.00 -18.87
N LYS A 100 11.21 -24.34 -19.19
CA LYS A 100 10.27 -23.46 -19.91
C LYS A 100 9.26 -22.75 -19.01
N TYR A 101 8.96 -23.27 -17.85
CA TYR A 101 7.95 -22.72 -16.94
C TYR A 101 8.25 -23.08 -15.49
N GLN A 102 7.81 -22.20 -14.59
CA GLN A 102 7.85 -22.40 -13.14
C GLN A 102 6.50 -22.05 -12.57
N PHE A 103 5.96 -22.91 -11.69
CA PHE A 103 4.71 -22.68 -10.98
C PHE A 103 4.89 -23.00 -9.50
N PHE A 104 4.32 -22.15 -8.68
CA PHE A 104 4.32 -22.30 -7.24
C PHE A 104 2.91 -22.08 -6.71
N VAL A 105 2.53 -22.86 -5.72
CA VAL A 105 1.27 -22.71 -4.99
C VAL A 105 1.59 -22.69 -3.51
N ASP A 106 1.09 -21.67 -2.81
CA ASP A 106 1.26 -21.54 -1.37
C ASP A 106 -0.06 -21.16 -0.70
N PRO A 107 -0.32 -21.64 0.55
CA PRO A 107 -1.49 -21.22 1.31
C PRO A 107 -1.35 -19.77 1.75
N VAL A 108 -2.46 -19.05 1.77
CA VAL A 108 -2.59 -17.73 2.40
C VAL A 108 -3.29 -17.93 3.73
N LEU A 109 -2.59 -17.64 4.81
CA LEU A 109 -3.08 -17.78 6.17
C LEU A 109 -2.79 -16.51 6.96
N ASN A 110 -3.76 -16.08 7.78
CA ASN A 110 -3.54 -15.17 8.90
C ASN A 110 -4.53 -15.57 9.99
N LEU A 111 -4.07 -16.40 10.92
CA LEU A 111 -4.85 -16.87 12.05
C LEU A 111 -4.30 -16.16 13.28
N GLU A 112 -5.09 -15.28 13.87
CA GLU A 112 -4.71 -14.46 15.02
C GLU A 112 -5.79 -14.59 16.09
N ILE A 113 -5.37 -14.76 17.33
CA ILE A 113 -6.22 -14.67 18.50
C ILE A 113 -5.54 -13.77 19.54
N GLY A 114 -6.30 -12.88 20.14
CA GLY A 114 -5.76 -11.96 21.11
C GLY A 114 -6.83 -11.41 22.04
N MET A 115 -6.38 -10.57 22.96
CA MET A 115 -7.25 -9.92 23.93
C MET A 115 -6.81 -8.47 24.11
N ASP A 116 -7.77 -7.56 24.11
CA ASP A 116 -7.54 -6.21 24.59
C ASP A 116 -7.49 -6.20 26.12
N ALA A 117 -6.34 -5.84 26.67
CA ALA A 117 -6.13 -5.84 28.12
C ALA A 117 -6.98 -4.80 28.86
N ILE A 118 -7.52 -3.80 28.14
CA ILE A 118 -8.36 -2.72 28.72
C ILE A 118 -9.83 -3.11 28.70
N SER A 119 -10.39 -3.38 27.52
CA SER A 119 -11.81 -3.77 27.39
C SER A 119 -12.08 -5.23 27.77
N LYS A 120 -11.03 -6.06 27.90
CA LYS A 120 -11.09 -7.52 28.11
C LYS A 120 -11.77 -8.28 26.96
N GLU A 121 -12.03 -7.62 25.85
CA GLU A 121 -12.58 -8.28 24.65
C GLU A 121 -11.55 -9.22 24.03
N ARG A 122 -11.98 -10.42 23.69
CA ARG A 122 -11.18 -11.38 22.90
C ARG A 122 -11.53 -11.24 21.44
N LEU A 123 -10.50 -11.07 20.63
CA LEU A 123 -10.60 -10.80 19.20
C LEU A 123 -9.91 -11.91 18.41
N THR A 124 -10.37 -12.12 17.19
CA THR A 124 -9.80 -13.11 16.28
C THR A 124 -9.74 -12.59 14.85
N VAL A 125 -8.74 -13.04 14.13
CA VAL A 125 -8.65 -12.93 12.66
C VAL A 125 -8.48 -14.34 12.10
N ASN A 126 -9.31 -14.70 11.14
CA ASN A 126 -9.29 -16.00 10.47
C ASN A 126 -9.28 -15.77 8.96
N THR A 127 -8.07 -15.71 8.39
CA THR A 127 -7.86 -15.57 6.95
C THR A 127 -7.43 -16.91 6.36
N LYS A 128 -8.07 -17.32 5.28
CA LYS A 128 -7.76 -18.55 4.53
C LYS A 128 -7.79 -18.25 3.04
N GLY A 129 -6.80 -18.76 2.34
CA GLY A 129 -6.73 -18.55 0.90
C GLY A 129 -5.57 -19.27 0.24
N ILE A 130 -5.30 -18.88 -0.99
CA ILE A 130 -4.30 -19.51 -1.83
C ILE A 130 -3.64 -18.47 -2.73
N THR A 131 -2.34 -18.65 -2.95
CA THR A 131 -1.56 -17.88 -3.92
C THR A 131 -1.01 -18.81 -4.99
N PHE A 132 -1.21 -18.42 -6.24
CA PHE A 132 -0.57 -19.03 -7.42
C PHE A 132 0.40 -18.01 -7.99
N ARG A 133 1.65 -18.42 -8.24
CA ARG A 133 2.62 -17.58 -8.93
C ARG A 133 3.45 -18.41 -9.89
N GLY A 134 3.91 -17.79 -10.97
CA GLY A 134 4.71 -18.51 -11.93
C GLY A 134 5.25 -17.65 -13.04
N SER A 135 6.05 -18.29 -13.89
CA SER A 135 6.60 -17.69 -15.10
C SER A 135 6.60 -18.70 -16.25
N ILE A 136 6.44 -18.18 -17.46
CA ILE A 136 6.46 -18.92 -18.73
C ILE A 136 7.55 -18.28 -19.59
N GLY A 137 8.60 -19.06 -19.85
CA GLY A 137 9.80 -18.56 -20.53
C GLY A 137 10.43 -17.39 -19.74
N LYS A 138 11.04 -16.47 -20.50
CA LYS A 138 11.73 -15.28 -19.93
C LYS A 138 10.92 -14.00 -19.95
N LYS A 139 9.69 -14.02 -20.49
CA LYS A 139 8.95 -12.80 -20.82
C LYS A 139 7.64 -12.65 -20.06
N VAL A 140 6.98 -13.74 -19.71
CA VAL A 140 5.67 -13.73 -19.07
C VAL A 140 5.76 -14.26 -17.65
N SER A 141 5.13 -13.59 -16.72
CA SER A 141 4.96 -14.08 -15.35
C SER A 141 3.63 -13.59 -14.78
N PHE A 142 3.18 -14.26 -13.74
CA PHE A 142 1.94 -13.90 -13.07
C PHE A 142 2.03 -14.24 -11.57
N ILE A 143 1.24 -13.53 -10.81
CA ILE A 143 0.87 -13.87 -9.44
C ILE A 143 -0.62 -13.59 -9.29
N THR A 144 -1.32 -14.48 -8.63
CA THR A 144 -2.72 -14.29 -8.25
C THR A 144 -2.97 -14.90 -6.89
N SER A 145 -3.72 -14.22 -6.07
CA SER A 145 -4.06 -14.62 -4.72
C SER A 145 -5.53 -14.36 -4.48
N PHE A 146 -6.16 -15.28 -3.79
CA PHE A 146 -7.53 -15.14 -3.30
C PHE A 146 -7.58 -15.59 -1.85
N TRP A 147 -8.26 -14.83 -1.00
CA TRP A 147 -8.49 -15.22 0.39
C TRP A 147 -9.77 -14.61 0.96
N GLU A 148 -10.33 -15.33 1.90
CA GLU A 148 -11.47 -14.93 2.71
C GLU A 148 -11.02 -14.62 4.12
N ASN A 149 -11.64 -13.61 4.71
CA ASN A 149 -11.33 -13.14 6.04
C ASN A 149 -12.61 -13.12 6.88
N GLN A 150 -12.49 -13.61 8.11
CA GLN A 150 -13.47 -13.42 9.15
C GLN A 150 -12.74 -12.83 10.36
N ALA A 151 -13.15 -11.65 10.81
CA ALA A 151 -12.41 -10.94 11.85
C ALA A 151 -13.32 -10.13 12.77
N THR A 152 -12.87 -10.03 14.02
CA THR A 152 -13.39 -9.08 14.98
C THR A 152 -12.33 -8.02 15.26
N TYR A 153 -12.75 -6.78 15.51
CA TYR A 153 -11.85 -5.65 15.64
C TYR A 153 -12.05 -4.88 16.94
N LEU A 154 -11.04 -4.07 17.29
CA LEU A 154 -11.07 -3.12 18.40
C LEU A 154 -12.15 -2.04 18.18
N PRO A 155 -12.70 -1.41 19.24
CA PRO A 155 -13.78 -0.44 19.12
C PRO A 155 -13.54 0.68 18.11
N TYR A 156 -12.37 1.30 18.12
CA TYR A 156 -12.04 2.38 17.17
C TYR A 156 -12.08 1.93 15.71
N MET A 157 -11.66 0.70 15.44
CA MET A 157 -11.73 0.13 14.08
C MET A 157 -13.18 -0.15 13.70
N ASN A 158 -14.01 -0.65 14.63
CA ASN A 158 -15.43 -0.84 14.37
C ASN A 158 -16.11 0.49 14.04
N THR A 159 -15.83 1.56 14.81
CA THR A 159 -16.33 2.91 14.51
C THR A 159 -15.95 3.38 13.10
N TRP A 160 -14.71 3.13 12.71
CA TRP A 160 -14.24 3.45 11.36
C TRP A 160 -14.95 2.61 10.28
N ILE A 161 -15.06 1.28 10.52
CA ILE A 161 -15.73 0.34 9.61
C ILE A 161 -17.21 0.71 9.46
N ASP A 162 -17.89 1.05 10.53
CA ASP A 162 -19.31 1.45 10.52
C ASP A 162 -19.52 2.74 9.72
N LYS A 163 -18.58 3.69 9.81
CA LYS A 163 -18.62 4.94 9.03
C LYS A 163 -18.42 4.70 7.53
N TYR A 164 -17.41 3.90 7.17
CA TYR A 164 -16.96 3.78 5.77
C TYR A 164 -17.41 2.47 5.09
N GLN A 165 -17.98 1.51 5.83
CA GLN A 165 -18.47 0.21 5.34
C GLN A 165 -17.41 -0.65 4.65
N VAL A 166 -16.15 -0.46 5.03
CA VAL A 166 -14.98 -1.22 4.56
C VAL A 166 -14.03 -1.47 5.72
N VAL A 167 -13.22 -2.54 5.64
CA VAL A 167 -12.12 -2.75 6.59
C VAL A 167 -10.91 -1.93 6.13
N PRO A 168 -10.18 -1.23 7.01
CA PRO A 168 -9.01 -0.44 6.66
C PRO A 168 -7.97 -1.25 5.86
N GLY A 169 -7.64 -0.76 4.67
CA GLY A 169 -6.73 -1.45 3.75
C GLY A 169 -7.33 -2.65 3.01
N GLU A 170 -8.59 -2.94 3.24
CA GLU A 170 -9.30 -4.12 2.76
C GLU A 170 -10.59 -3.74 2.03
N GLY A 171 -11.44 -4.74 1.74
CA GLY A 171 -12.67 -4.57 0.99
C GLY A 171 -13.90 -4.27 1.84
N ARG A 172 -15.06 -4.27 1.15
CA ARG A 172 -16.36 -4.15 1.78
C ARG A 172 -16.65 -5.33 2.69
N ILE A 173 -17.40 -5.01 3.73
CA ILE A 173 -17.82 -5.95 4.76
C ILE A 173 -19.18 -6.58 4.47
N LYS A 174 -19.34 -7.78 5.04
CA LYS A 174 -20.62 -8.36 5.45
C LYS A 174 -20.55 -8.59 6.96
N ASN A 175 -21.65 -8.38 7.67
CA ASN A 175 -21.71 -8.76 9.07
C ASN A 175 -21.59 -10.28 9.19
N PHE A 176 -20.87 -10.73 10.19
CA PHE A 176 -20.61 -12.12 10.45
C PHE A 176 -20.73 -12.43 11.95
N ASP A 177 -21.43 -13.50 12.28
CA ASP A 177 -21.57 -13.96 13.66
C ASP A 177 -20.65 -15.15 13.92
N PHE A 178 -19.72 -14.99 14.85
CA PHE A 178 -18.82 -16.04 15.34
C PHE A 178 -19.54 -16.97 16.32
N ASP A 179 -20.69 -17.50 15.93
CA ASP A 179 -21.58 -18.27 16.82
C ASP A 179 -21.42 -19.77 16.64
N ASN A 180 -20.22 -20.30 16.92
CA ASN A 180 -19.97 -21.73 16.95
C ASN A 180 -19.30 -22.16 18.27
N ALA A 181 -19.31 -23.46 18.54
CA ALA A 181 -18.82 -24.02 19.81
C ALA A 181 -17.34 -23.64 20.11
N LEU A 182 -16.48 -23.60 19.09
CA LEU A 182 -15.07 -23.24 19.28
C LEU A 182 -14.89 -21.77 19.71
N TYR A 183 -15.54 -20.83 19.02
CA TYR A 183 -15.41 -19.41 19.36
C TYR A 183 -16.08 -19.07 20.66
N ARG A 184 -17.22 -19.70 20.99
CA ARG A 184 -17.85 -19.60 22.32
C ARG A 184 -16.92 -20.12 23.42
N PHE A 185 -16.27 -21.28 23.22
CA PHE A 185 -15.29 -21.83 24.17
C PHE A 185 -14.08 -20.89 24.34
N LEU A 186 -13.58 -20.32 23.26
CA LEU A 186 -12.48 -19.35 23.29
C LEU A 186 -12.91 -17.98 23.85
N GLY A 187 -14.20 -17.73 24.04
CA GLY A 187 -14.76 -16.47 24.53
C GLY A 187 -14.52 -15.30 23.57
N VAL A 188 -14.48 -15.59 22.27
CA VAL A 188 -14.30 -14.57 21.22
C VAL A 188 -15.58 -13.75 21.06
N LYS A 189 -15.44 -12.47 20.76
CA LYS A 189 -16.54 -11.57 20.43
C LYS A 189 -17.40 -12.16 19.31
N VAL A 190 -18.72 -12.21 19.52
CA VAL A 190 -19.65 -12.90 18.60
C VAL A 190 -19.79 -12.14 17.28
N LYS A 191 -19.94 -10.82 17.33
CA LYS A 191 -20.13 -9.98 16.12
C LYS A 191 -18.80 -9.58 15.51
N GLY A 192 -18.66 -9.78 14.22
CA GLY A 192 -17.51 -9.39 13.45
C GLY A 192 -17.87 -9.17 11.98
N TYR A 193 -16.87 -9.27 11.11
CA TYR A 193 -16.99 -8.95 9.70
C TYR A 193 -16.41 -10.07 8.85
N ASP A 194 -17.07 -10.33 7.72
CA ASP A 194 -16.64 -11.21 6.65
C ASP A 194 -16.33 -10.37 5.40
N PHE A 195 -15.21 -10.62 4.78
CA PHE A 195 -14.79 -9.95 3.54
C PHE A 195 -13.79 -10.80 2.78
N SER A 196 -13.81 -10.69 1.45
CA SER A 196 -12.93 -11.43 0.57
C SER A 196 -12.07 -10.50 -0.27
N ILE A 197 -10.91 -10.99 -0.66
CA ILE A 197 -9.95 -10.23 -1.45
C ILE A 197 -9.38 -11.11 -2.55
N ALA A 198 -9.32 -10.53 -3.75
CA ALA A 198 -8.53 -11.04 -4.85
C ALA A 198 -7.44 -10.03 -5.18
N SER A 199 -6.22 -10.48 -5.40
CA SER A 199 -5.13 -9.64 -5.88
C SER A 199 -4.27 -10.42 -6.86
N GLY A 200 -3.65 -9.71 -7.81
CA GLY A 200 -2.74 -10.36 -8.73
C GLY A 200 -2.47 -9.51 -9.97
N HIS A 201 -1.51 -9.98 -10.76
CA HIS A 201 -1.19 -9.38 -12.05
C HIS A 201 -0.56 -10.37 -13.00
N VAL A 202 -0.68 -10.08 -14.29
CA VAL A 202 0.12 -10.67 -15.35
C VAL A 202 1.13 -9.62 -15.80
N SER A 203 2.39 -10.04 -15.95
CA SER A 203 3.52 -9.19 -16.35
C SER A 203 4.13 -9.72 -17.63
N TYR A 204 4.36 -8.84 -18.60
CA TYR A 204 4.99 -9.15 -19.88
C TYR A 204 6.14 -8.21 -20.18
N SER A 205 7.34 -8.76 -20.38
CA SER A 205 8.53 -8.00 -20.75
C SER A 205 9.01 -8.42 -22.15
N PRO A 206 8.56 -7.75 -23.21
CA PRO A 206 9.01 -8.05 -24.59
C PRO A 206 10.51 -7.85 -24.75
N VAL A 207 11.03 -6.80 -24.13
CA VAL A 207 12.45 -6.41 -24.08
C VAL A 207 12.86 -6.06 -22.67
N LYS A 208 14.17 -5.96 -22.41
CA LYS A 208 14.72 -5.70 -21.08
C LYS A 208 14.28 -4.35 -20.49
N ALA A 209 14.12 -3.35 -21.38
CA ALA A 209 13.79 -1.98 -21.01
C ALA A 209 12.30 -1.77 -20.70
N VAL A 210 11.40 -2.62 -21.18
CA VAL A 210 9.95 -2.37 -21.13
C VAL A 210 9.23 -3.53 -20.44
N ASN A 211 8.32 -3.20 -19.53
CA ASN A 211 7.44 -4.14 -18.86
C ASN A 211 6.01 -3.63 -18.86
N PHE A 212 5.10 -4.46 -19.27
CA PHE A 212 3.65 -4.26 -19.18
C PHE A 212 3.08 -5.09 -18.05
N GLN A 213 2.17 -4.52 -17.29
CA GLN A 213 1.41 -5.24 -16.27
C GLN A 213 -0.07 -4.92 -16.39
N LEU A 214 -0.89 -5.95 -16.34
CA LEU A 214 -2.33 -5.85 -16.12
C LEU A 214 -2.61 -6.51 -14.78
N GLY A 215 -3.17 -5.78 -13.84
CA GLY A 215 -3.32 -6.27 -12.48
C GLY A 215 -4.52 -5.72 -11.73
N HIS A 216 -4.74 -6.28 -10.56
CA HIS A 216 -5.66 -5.83 -9.54
C HIS A 216 -4.92 -5.94 -8.21
N ASP A 217 -4.31 -4.85 -7.77
CA ASP A 217 -3.45 -4.82 -6.58
C ASP A 217 -3.23 -3.37 -6.12
N LYS A 218 -2.35 -3.18 -5.15
CA LYS A 218 -1.92 -1.89 -4.62
C LYS A 218 -0.54 -1.51 -5.15
N LEU A 219 -0.33 -0.21 -5.34
CA LEU A 219 0.98 0.36 -5.67
C LEU A 219 1.37 1.38 -4.61
N PHE A 220 2.69 1.61 -4.47
CA PHE A 220 3.23 2.54 -3.48
C PHE A 220 4.36 3.35 -4.11
N VAL A 221 4.27 4.68 -4.02
CA VAL A 221 5.31 5.60 -4.49
C VAL A 221 5.98 6.23 -3.28
N GLY A 222 7.25 5.95 -3.07
CA GLY A 222 8.02 6.54 -1.97
C GLY A 222 9.07 5.62 -1.37
N GLU A 223 9.80 6.16 -0.41
CA GLU A 223 10.85 5.46 0.35
C GLU A 223 10.46 5.25 1.82
N GLY A 224 9.37 5.90 2.24
CA GLY A 224 8.90 5.96 3.62
C GLY A 224 8.07 4.76 4.08
N TYR A 225 7.61 4.86 5.32
CA TYR A 225 6.54 4.04 5.88
C TYR A 225 5.18 4.51 5.33
N ARG A 226 5.01 5.82 5.20
CA ARG A 226 3.88 6.47 4.55
C ARG A 226 4.24 6.91 3.13
N SER A 227 3.23 7.26 2.37
CA SER A 227 3.38 8.02 1.13
C SER A 227 2.40 9.19 1.11
N MET A 228 2.91 10.35 0.68
CA MET A 228 2.09 11.54 0.42
C MET A 228 1.63 11.60 -1.04
N LEU A 229 2.06 10.66 -1.89
CA LEU A 229 1.76 10.62 -3.32
C LEU A 229 0.78 9.50 -3.67
N LEU A 230 1.21 8.26 -3.66
CA LEU A 230 0.38 7.08 -3.87
C LEU A 230 0.77 6.00 -2.88
N SER A 231 -0.16 5.51 -2.10
CA SER A 231 0.04 4.58 -1.00
C SER A 231 -0.74 3.28 -1.18
N ASP A 232 -0.33 2.27 -0.45
CA ASP A 232 -1.01 0.98 -0.34
C ASP A 232 -1.98 0.89 0.86
N VAL A 233 -2.34 2.04 1.45
CA VAL A 233 -3.26 2.09 2.61
C VAL A 233 -4.69 1.71 2.25
N GLY A 234 -5.14 2.03 1.02
CA GLY A 234 -6.49 1.75 0.54
C GLY A 234 -6.69 0.31 0.06
N PHE A 235 -7.80 0.06 -0.63
CA PHE A 235 -8.12 -1.23 -1.24
C PHE A 235 -7.39 -1.43 -2.57
N ASN A 236 -7.40 -2.66 -3.09
CA ASN A 236 -6.88 -3.01 -4.42
C ASN A 236 -7.70 -2.34 -5.51
N TYR A 237 -7.05 -1.96 -6.60
CA TYR A 237 -7.68 -1.42 -7.81
C TYR A 237 -7.17 -2.10 -9.08
N PRO A 238 -8.02 -2.26 -10.11
CA PRO A 238 -7.56 -2.74 -11.40
C PRO A 238 -6.67 -1.68 -12.06
N TYR A 239 -5.54 -2.10 -12.60
CA TYR A 239 -4.63 -1.19 -13.28
C TYR A 239 -3.98 -1.81 -14.53
N PHE A 240 -3.66 -0.94 -15.47
CA PHE A 240 -2.70 -1.18 -16.52
C PHE A 240 -1.46 -0.34 -16.27
N LYS A 241 -0.29 -0.97 -16.21
CA LYS A 241 0.98 -0.29 -15.95
C LYS A 241 2.00 -0.59 -17.05
N VAL A 242 2.68 0.46 -17.49
CA VAL A 242 3.84 0.39 -18.38
C VAL A 242 5.04 0.96 -17.65
N SER A 243 6.09 0.15 -17.51
CA SER A 243 7.36 0.57 -16.90
C SER A 243 8.45 0.53 -17.95
N THR A 244 9.15 1.63 -18.15
CA THR A 244 10.27 1.74 -19.09
C THR A 244 11.50 2.22 -18.35
N LYS A 245 12.60 1.47 -18.44
CA LYS A 245 13.92 1.87 -17.91
C LYS A 245 14.89 2.08 -19.07
N LEU A 246 15.42 3.30 -19.15
CA LEU A 246 16.42 3.66 -20.15
C LEU A 246 17.54 4.47 -19.47
N TRP A 247 18.75 3.90 -19.46
CA TRP A 247 19.93 4.51 -18.84
C TRP A 247 19.65 4.90 -17.38
N LYS A 248 19.68 6.19 -17.02
CA LYS A 248 19.43 6.72 -15.67
C LYS A 248 17.95 7.10 -15.42
N PHE A 249 17.08 6.83 -16.35
CA PHE A 249 15.67 7.17 -16.27
C PHE A 249 14.83 5.91 -16.14
N GLN A 250 13.85 5.95 -15.27
CA GLN A 250 12.75 5.01 -15.25
C GLN A 250 11.44 5.79 -15.28
N TYR A 251 10.58 5.43 -16.19
CA TYR A 251 9.27 6.01 -16.35
C TYR A 251 8.20 4.94 -16.16
N ASP A 252 7.25 5.22 -15.30
CA ASP A 252 6.11 4.37 -15.02
C ASP A 252 4.82 5.14 -15.31
N PHE A 253 4.00 4.58 -16.19
CA PHE A 253 2.65 5.02 -16.49
C PHE A 253 1.68 4.02 -15.90
N ILE A 254 0.66 4.48 -15.18
CA ILE A 254 -0.35 3.66 -14.52
C ILE A 254 -1.71 4.26 -14.85
N PHE A 255 -2.57 3.45 -15.43
CA PHE A 255 -3.98 3.79 -15.67
C PHE A 255 -4.87 2.87 -14.85
N THR A 256 -5.84 3.42 -14.12
CA THR A 256 -6.65 2.66 -13.17
C THR A 256 -8.10 3.12 -13.13
N GLN A 257 -9.00 2.18 -12.86
CA GLN A 257 -10.38 2.45 -12.50
C GLN A 257 -10.53 2.42 -10.97
N LEU A 258 -11.04 3.48 -10.42
CA LEU A 258 -11.33 3.63 -9.00
C LEU A 258 -12.84 3.60 -8.76
N GLN A 259 -13.26 3.49 -7.50
CA GLN A 259 -14.67 3.44 -7.12
C GLN A 259 -14.95 4.32 -5.90
N ASP A 260 -16.12 4.96 -5.88
CA ASP A 260 -16.72 5.58 -4.71
C ASP A 260 -17.91 4.72 -4.25
N THR A 261 -17.79 4.10 -3.07
CA THR A 261 -18.79 3.17 -2.56
C THR A 261 -19.73 3.79 -1.51
N ARG A 262 -19.68 5.11 -1.30
CA ARG A 262 -20.54 5.81 -0.32
C ARG A 262 -21.97 6.01 -0.81
N VAL A 263 -22.16 6.07 -2.12
CA VAL A 263 -23.50 6.18 -2.68
C VAL A 263 -24.14 4.79 -2.65
N PRO A 264 -25.37 4.67 -2.12
CA PRO A 264 -26.09 3.40 -2.11
C PRO A 264 -26.13 2.80 -3.50
N VAL A 265 -25.73 1.54 -3.59
CA VAL A 265 -25.76 0.79 -4.83
C VAL A 265 -27.15 0.20 -4.97
N THR A 266 -27.84 0.51 -6.05
CA THR A 266 -28.89 -0.39 -6.52
C THR A 266 -28.19 -1.61 -7.14
N PHE A 267 -28.75 -2.81 -6.97
CA PHE A 267 -28.19 -4.05 -7.49
C PHE A 267 -27.85 -3.98 -8.99
N GLU A 268 -28.55 -3.12 -9.72
CA GLU A 268 -28.41 -2.92 -11.17
C GLU A 268 -27.35 -1.87 -11.56
N ALA A 269 -27.13 -0.86 -10.73
CA ALA A 269 -26.29 0.29 -11.10
C ALA A 269 -24.80 0.15 -10.70
N GLY A 270 -24.48 -0.77 -9.78
CA GLY A 270 -23.13 -0.88 -9.23
C GLY A 270 -22.64 0.40 -8.54
N PHE A 271 -21.38 0.43 -8.10
CA PHE A 271 -20.78 1.62 -7.47
C PHE A 271 -20.41 2.67 -8.50
N LYS A 272 -20.44 3.93 -8.09
CA LYS A 272 -19.95 5.02 -8.93
C LYS A 272 -18.48 4.84 -9.23
N LYS A 273 -18.16 4.86 -10.52
CA LYS A 273 -16.81 4.68 -11.04
C LYS A 273 -16.16 6.03 -11.26
N LYS A 274 -14.86 6.08 -11.04
CA LYS A 274 -13.97 7.16 -11.42
C LYS A 274 -12.69 6.56 -11.96
N TRP A 275 -11.88 7.35 -12.62
CA TRP A 275 -10.63 6.91 -13.22
C TRP A 275 -9.48 7.70 -12.65
N ALA A 276 -8.29 7.11 -12.71
CA ALA A 276 -7.08 7.84 -12.43
C ALA A 276 -5.97 7.43 -13.38
N SER A 277 -5.10 8.39 -13.66
CA SER A 277 -3.84 8.17 -14.36
C SER A 277 -2.70 8.70 -13.51
N PHE A 278 -1.63 7.92 -13.40
CA PHE A 278 -0.44 8.32 -12.67
C PHE A 278 0.78 8.20 -13.56
N HIS A 279 1.62 9.23 -13.52
CA HIS A 279 2.94 9.26 -14.16
C HIS A 279 4.00 9.37 -13.08
N TYR A 280 5.03 8.55 -13.16
CA TYR A 280 6.17 8.63 -12.26
C TYR A 280 7.47 8.53 -13.06
N LEU A 281 8.21 9.64 -13.12
CA LEU A 281 9.51 9.72 -13.77
C LEU A 281 10.60 9.75 -12.70
N SER A 282 11.41 8.71 -12.62
CA SER A 282 12.54 8.60 -11.71
C SER A 282 13.86 8.79 -12.44
N VAL A 283 14.72 9.65 -11.90
CA VAL A 283 16.02 10.01 -12.48
C VAL A 283 17.12 9.79 -11.44
N LEU A 284 18.18 9.10 -11.84
CA LEU A 284 19.39 8.91 -11.02
C LEU A 284 20.39 10.03 -11.32
N ILE A 285 20.70 10.87 -10.33
CA ILE A 285 21.61 12.01 -10.46
C ILE A 285 22.91 11.70 -9.71
N GLY A 286 23.98 11.65 -10.46
CA GLY A 286 25.29 11.27 -9.91
C GLY A 286 25.27 9.82 -9.42
N LYS A 287 25.85 9.58 -8.23
CA LYS A 287 25.98 8.23 -7.62
C LYS A 287 25.18 8.06 -6.34
N ARG A 288 24.44 9.10 -5.91
CA ARG A 288 23.82 9.13 -4.57
C ARG A 288 22.39 9.64 -4.52
N VAL A 289 21.94 10.34 -5.56
CA VAL A 289 20.64 11.01 -5.56
C VAL A 289 19.70 10.35 -6.55
N GLN A 290 18.48 10.12 -6.12
CA GLN A 290 17.36 9.75 -6.98
C GLN A 290 16.26 10.80 -6.81
N VAL A 291 15.78 11.34 -7.91
CA VAL A 291 14.66 12.29 -7.95
C VAL A 291 13.53 11.66 -8.73
N GLY A 292 12.34 11.68 -8.17
CA GLY A 292 11.11 11.21 -8.80
C GLY A 292 10.13 12.36 -8.97
N LEU A 293 9.64 12.56 -10.17
CA LEU A 293 8.53 13.46 -10.47
C LEU A 293 7.26 12.63 -10.59
N PHE A 294 6.22 13.05 -9.90
CA PHE A 294 4.93 12.38 -9.88
C PHE A 294 3.84 13.33 -10.38
N GLU A 295 2.95 12.81 -11.18
CA GLU A 295 1.69 13.45 -11.54
C GLU A 295 0.57 12.42 -11.44
N GLY A 296 -0.51 12.76 -10.76
CA GLY A 296 -1.70 11.94 -10.65
C GLY A 296 -2.95 12.76 -10.96
N VAL A 297 -3.83 12.26 -11.81
CA VAL A 297 -5.12 12.91 -12.09
C VAL A 297 -6.25 11.94 -11.80
N VAL A 298 -7.18 12.37 -10.97
CA VAL A 298 -8.44 11.67 -10.70
C VAL A 298 -9.56 12.39 -11.44
N PHE A 299 -10.29 11.69 -12.28
CA PHE A 299 -11.33 12.26 -13.12
C PHE A 299 -12.58 11.39 -13.17
N LYS A 300 -13.72 12.05 -13.33
CA LYS A 300 -15.01 11.44 -13.69
C LYS A 300 -15.18 11.60 -15.20
N SER A 301 -15.72 10.60 -15.86
CA SER A 301 -15.81 10.63 -17.31
C SER A 301 -17.11 11.23 -17.84
N ASP A 302 -18.14 11.32 -17.01
CA ASP A 302 -19.40 11.99 -17.31
C ASP A 302 -20.06 12.55 -16.05
N SER A 303 -21.05 13.41 -16.21
CA SER A 303 -21.81 14.04 -15.12
C SER A 303 -22.62 13.02 -14.29
N THR A 304 -22.87 11.84 -14.84
CA THR A 304 -23.67 10.79 -14.18
C THR A 304 -22.80 9.84 -13.35
N GLY A 305 -21.48 9.87 -13.55
CA GLY A 305 -20.54 8.98 -12.88
C GLY A 305 -20.60 7.51 -13.37
N ASN A 306 -21.26 7.24 -14.50
CA ASN A 306 -21.40 5.92 -15.08
C ASN A 306 -20.16 5.42 -15.84
N GLY A 307 -19.13 6.24 -15.91
CA GLY A 307 -17.80 5.76 -16.22
C GLY A 307 -17.45 5.67 -17.69
N GLY A 308 -17.76 6.66 -18.52
CA GLY A 308 -17.19 6.75 -19.87
C GLY A 308 -15.66 6.86 -19.80
N PHE A 309 -14.97 6.24 -20.72
CA PHE A 309 -13.51 6.23 -20.80
C PHE A 309 -13.03 7.48 -21.55
N ASN A 310 -12.11 8.26 -20.95
CA ASN A 310 -11.50 9.41 -21.61
C ASN A 310 -10.10 9.06 -22.12
N TRP A 311 -9.96 8.92 -23.43
CA TRP A 311 -8.69 8.58 -24.11
C TRP A 311 -7.57 9.58 -23.88
N ASN A 312 -7.88 10.85 -23.60
CA ASN A 312 -6.88 11.88 -23.37
C ASN A 312 -6.00 11.57 -22.15
N TYR A 313 -6.58 10.96 -21.12
CA TYR A 313 -5.86 10.56 -19.89
C TYR A 313 -5.22 9.18 -19.97
N PHE A 314 -5.40 8.46 -21.07
CA PHE A 314 -4.70 7.20 -21.35
C PHE A 314 -3.38 7.42 -22.11
N ASN A 315 -3.03 8.65 -22.41
CA ASN A 315 -1.81 8.97 -23.13
C ASN A 315 -0.58 8.92 -22.19
N PRO A 316 0.40 8.00 -22.41
CA PRO A 316 1.54 7.85 -21.52
C PRO A 316 2.64 8.91 -21.73
N ILE A 317 2.47 9.87 -22.62
CA ILE A 317 3.53 10.81 -23.04
C ILE A 317 3.20 12.23 -22.60
N THR A 318 1.94 12.56 -22.43
CA THR A 318 1.47 13.93 -22.21
C THR A 318 1.31 14.23 -20.73
N LEU A 319 1.80 15.38 -20.27
CA LEU A 319 1.52 15.91 -18.95
C LEU A 319 0.04 16.35 -18.89
N PHE A 320 -0.71 15.81 -17.93
CA PHE A 320 -2.16 15.94 -17.89
C PHE A 320 -2.65 17.37 -17.66
N ARG A 321 -1.90 18.19 -16.93
CA ARG A 321 -2.30 19.58 -16.71
C ARG A 321 -2.40 20.36 -18.03
N SER A 322 -1.58 20.06 -19.03
CA SER A 322 -1.69 20.62 -20.38
C SER A 322 -2.92 20.11 -21.13
N VAL A 323 -3.30 18.84 -20.92
CA VAL A 323 -4.53 18.24 -21.48
C VAL A 323 -5.77 18.88 -20.88
N GLN A 324 -5.78 19.06 -19.55
CA GLN A 324 -6.89 19.69 -18.85
C GLN A 324 -7.19 21.11 -19.36
N TYR A 325 -6.14 21.92 -19.54
CA TYR A 325 -6.30 23.28 -20.08
C TYR A 325 -6.72 23.31 -21.55
N ALA A 326 -6.26 22.36 -22.37
CA ALA A 326 -6.48 22.40 -23.81
C ALA A 326 -7.79 21.76 -24.27
N TYR A 327 -8.29 20.74 -23.57
CA TYR A 327 -9.35 19.88 -24.11
C TYR A 327 -10.55 19.66 -23.22
N ASP A 328 -10.44 19.82 -21.92
CA ASP A 328 -11.47 19.31 -21.01
C ASP A 328 -12.21 20.42 -20.23
N GLY A 329 -11.60 21.59 -20.04
CA GLY A 329 -12.21 22.69 -19.26
C GLY A 329 -12.78 22.24 -17.91
N SER A 330 -12.54 20.97 -17.54
CA SER A 330 -13.11 20.31 -16.37
C SER A 330 -12.19 20.47 -15.17
N GLY A 331 -12.78 20.79 -14.03
CA GLY A 331 -12.08 20.81 -12.76
C GLY A 331 -11.73 19.40 -12.27
N ASN A 332 -10.86 18.65 -12.99
CA ASN A 332 -10.37 17.36 -12.51
C ASN A 332 -9.31 17.56 -11.42
N ASN A 333 -9.26 16.64 -10.47
CA ASN A 333 -8.29 16.70 -9.37
C ASN A 333 -6.91 16.25 -9.84
N ALA A 334 -5.93 17.14 -9.86
CA ALA A 334 -4.57 16.91 -10.30
C ALA A 334 -3.58 17.12 -9.16
N LEU A 335 -2.85 16.07 -8.78
CA LEU A 335 -1.81 16.06 -7.77
C LEU A 335 -0.43 16.02 -8.43
N ALA A 336 0.38 17.06 -8.26
CA ALA A 336 1.79 17.05 -8.62
C ALA A 336 2.65 16.63 -7.43
N GLY A 337 3.76 15.92 -7.67
CA GLY A 337 4.58 15.43 -6.58
C GLY A 337 6.07 15.35 -6.89
N LEU A 338 6.86 15.50 -5.85
CA LEU A 338 8.30 15.29 -5.84
C LEU A 338 8.64 14.19 -4.84
N ASN A 339 9.48 13.25 -5.24
CA ASN A 339 10.03 12.22 -4.38
C ASN A 339 11.56 12.22 -4.49
N VAL A 340 12.26 12.43 -3.39
CA VAL A 340 13.73 12.53 -3.38
C VAL A 340 14.30 11.47 -2.44
N LYS A 341 15.38 10.84 -2.90
CA LYS A 341 16.23 9.97 -2.05
C LYS A 341 17.69 10.39 -2.19
N TYR A 342 18.38 10.47 -1.07
CA TYR A 342 19.82 10.72 -0.99
C TYR A 342 20.50 9.65 -0.16
N VAL A 343 21.52 8.99 -0.71
CA VAL A 343 22.33 7.96 -0.06
C VAL A 343 23.64 8.60 0.45
N PRO A 344 23.72 9.01 1.73
CA PRO A 344 24.93 9.65 2.27
C PRO A 344 26.09 8.67 2.36
N PHE A 345 25.84 7.43 2.77
CA PHE A 345 26.75 6.28 2.83
C PHE A 345 25.98 4.99 2.59
N ASP A 346 26.69 3.91 2.31
CA ASP A 346 26.07 2.63 2.00
C ASP A 346 25.25 2.11 3.19
N GLY A 347 24.04 1.66 2.89
CA GLY A 347 23.08 1.22 3.89
C GLY A 347 22.27 2.34 4.57
N ALA A 348 22.36 3.59 4.12
CA ALA A 348 21.53 4.68 4.65
C ALA A 348 20.88 5.51 3.56
N ALA A 349 19.70 6.06 3.83
CA ALA A 349 19.02 6.98 2.93
C ALA A 349 18.24 8.05 3.67
N PHE A 350 18.47 9.30 3.32
CA PHE A 350 17.51 10.39 3.53
C PHE A 350 16.51 10.37 2.38
N TYR A 351 15.26 10.64 2.70
CA TYR A 351 14.21 10.73 1.69
C TYR A 351 13.18 11.80 2.06
N GLY A 352 12.45 12.25 1.06
CA GLY A 352 11.36 13.20 1.27
C GLY A 352 10.38 13.19 0.10
N GLN A 353 9.18 13.64 0.39
CA GLN A 353 8.14 13.86 -0.60
C GLN A 353 7.51 15.24 -0.42
N LEU A 354 7.08 15.81 -1.52
CA LEU A 354 6.19 16.97 -1.57
C LEU A 354 5.02 16.61 -2.48
N ALA A 355 3.81 16.74 -1.96
CA ALA A 355 2.56 16.63 -2.70
C ALA A 355 1.95 18.02 -2.84
N ILE A 356 1.63 18.43 -4.04
CA ILE A 356 1.02 19.71 -4.38
C ILE A 356 -0.32 19.39 -5.04
N ASP A 357 -1.38 19.52 -4.28
CA ASP A 357 -2.75 19.29 -4.73
C ASP A 357 -3.31 20.58 -5.37
N GLU A 358 -3.20 21.70 -4.65
CA GLU A 358 -3.51 23.03 -5.15
C GLU A 358 -2.48 24.04 -4.63
N LEU A 359 -2.04 24.96 -5.49
CA LEU A 359 -1.09 26.00 -5.12
C LEU A 359 -1.33 27.28 -5.91
N ASP A 360 -1.86 28.31 -5.24
CA ASP A 360 -1.96 29.65 -5.79
C ASP A 360 -0.71 30.46 -5.44
N PHE A 361 0.19 30.62 -6.41
CA PHE A 361 1.44 31.35 -6.25
C PHE A 361 1.23 32.84 -5.90
N THR A 362 0.08 33.42 -6.28
CA THR A 362 -0.22 34.84 -5.99
C THR A 362 -0.60 35.05 -4.52
N LYS A 363 -0.95 33.98 -3.84
CA LYS A 363 -1.37 33.96 -2.43
C LYS A 363 -0.30 33.35 -1.50
N LEU A 364 0.90 33.06 -2.01
CA LEU A 364 2.00 32.56 -1.18
C LEU A 364 2.29 33.54 -0.03
N GLY A 365 2.45 32.99 1.18
CA GLY A 365 2.66 33.79 2.40
C GLY A 365 1.41 34.46 2.98
N LYS A 366 0.26 34.36 2.34
CA LYS A 366 -1.01 34.80 2.93
C LYS A 366 -1.52 33.78 3.94
N SER A 367 -1.84 34.26 5.13
CA SER A 367 -2.16 33.40 6.27
C SER A 367 -3.35 32.46 5.98
N GLY A 368 -3.05 31.17 5.92
CA GLY A 368 -4.06 30.13 5.89
C GLY A 368 -4.96 30.09 4.64
N TYR A 369 -4.45 30.54 3.47
CA TYR A 369 -5.26 30.45 2.24
C TYR A 369 -5.56 28.99 1.89
N ILE A 370 -6.81 28.70 1.53
CA ILE A 370 -7.31 27.33 1.33
C ILE A 370 -6.58 26.60 0.19
N ASP A 371 -6.33 27.29 -0.94
CA ASP A 371 -5.66 26.69 -2.11
C ASP A 371 -4.12 26.62 -1.97
N GLN A 372 -3.66 26.57 -0.74
CA GLN A 372 -2.31 26.17 -0.36
C GLN A 372 -2.34 24.72 0.16
N ARG A 373 -2.80 23.76 -0.67
CA ARG A 373 -3.00 22.35 -0.31
C ARG A 373 -1.74 21.57 -0.57
N LEU A 374 -1.01 21.33 0.48
CA LEU A 374 0.32 20.72 0.44
C LEU A 374 0.40 19.57 1.43
N GLY A 375 1.04 18.49 1.01
CA GLY A 375 1.50 17.41 1.87
C GLY A 375 3.00 17.21 1.76
N TRP A 376 3.68 16.87 2.84
CA TRP A 376 5.12 16.66 2.85
C TRP A 376 5.54 15.50 3.73
N GLN A 377 6.68 14.93 3.40
CA GLN A 377 7.35 13.89 4.16
C GLN A 377 8.84 14.15 4.17
N ILE A 378 9.47 13.93 5.31
CA ILE A 378 10.93 13.88 5.46
C ILE A 378 11.24 12.66 6.31
N GLY A 379 12.22 11.87 5.90
CA GLY A 379 12.62 10.70 6.67
C GLY A 379 14.07 10.30 6.45
N PHE A 380 14.50 9.43 7.33
CA PHE A 380 15.81 8.80 7.33
C PHE A 380 15.67 7.32 7.65
N LYS A 381 16.36 6.47 6.92
CA LYS A 381 16.44 5.04 7.20
C LYS A 381 17.90 4.56 7.14
N VAL A 382 18.24 3.63 7.99
CA VAL A 382 19.57 3.06 8.09
C VAL A 382 19.52 1.57 8.32
N PHE A 383 20.41 0.84 7.66
CA PHE A 383 20.58 -0.59 7.73
C PHE A 383 21.96 -0.91 8.29
N ASP A 384 22.03 -1.93 9.13
CA ASP A 384 23.24 -2.35 9.82
C ASP A 384 23.96 -1.24 10.62
N PRO A 385 23.23 -0.28 11.29
CA PRO A 385 23.85 0.78 12.04
C PRO A 385 24.76 0.22 13.14
N PHE A 386 25.83 0.96 13.44
CA PHE A 386 26.83 0.58 14.44
C PHE A 386 27.50 -0.78 14.19
N GLY A 387 27.47 -1.31 12.95
CA GLY A 387 27.98 -2.63 12.60
C GLY A 387 27.10 -3.81 13.07
N ILE A 388 25.93 -3.55 13.64
CA ILE A 388 24.97 -4.58 14.07
C ILE A 388 24.22 -5.08 12.83
N LYS A 389 24.67 -6.20 12.30
CA LYS A 389 24.08 -6.80 11.08
C LYS A 389 22.60 -7.09 11.26
N LYS A 390 21.82 -6.72 10.23
CA LYS A 390 20.35 -6.92 10.16
C LYS A 390 19.55 -6.11 11.20
N LEU A 391 20.16 -5.11 11.80
CA LEU A 391 19.44 -4.04 12.49
C LEU A 391 18.99 -3.02 11.44
N TYR A 392 17.78 -2.53 11.57
CA TYR A 392 17.16 -1.53 10.70
C TYR A 392 16.49 -0.49 11.56
N ALA A 393 16.63 0.76 11.21
CA ALA A 393 15.90 1.86 11.84
C ALA A 393 15.38 2.85 10.79
N ARG A 394 14.21 3.43 11.06
CA ARG A 394 13.57 4.49 10.26
C ARG A 394 13.00 5.55 11.20
N LEU A 395 13.17 6.80 10.81
CA LEU A 395 12.49 7.95 11.40
C LEU A 395 11.83 8.74 10.27
N GLU A 396 10.60 9.17 10.48
CA GLU A 396 9.80 9.83 9.46
C GLU A 396 8.92 10.90 10.08
N TYR A 397 8.78 12.03 9.42
CA TYR A 397 7.85 13.08 9.75
C TYR A 397 7.00 13.41 8.55
N ASN A 398 5.67 13.38 8.74
CA ASN A 398 4.65 13.61 7.74
C ASN A 398 3.76 14.80 8.15
N GLY A 399 3.25 15.51 7.18
CA GLY A 399 2.25 16.54 7.42
C GLY A 399 1.42 16.82 6.18
N ALA A 400 0.17 17.19 6.38
CA ALA A 400 -0.70 17.67 5.32
C ALA A 400 -1.55 18.84 5.82
N ARG A 401 -1.69 19.86 4.99
CA ARG A 401 -2.56 21.00 5.29
C ARG A 401 -4.03 20.58 5.21
N PRO A 402 -4.94 21.35 5.86
CA PRO A 402 -6.40 21.16 5.68
C PRO A 402 -6.79 21.14 4.21
N PHE A 403 -7.79 20.33 3.86
CA PHE A 403 -8.37 20.16 2.52
C PHE A 403 -7.44 19.55 1.46
N THR A 404 -6.18 19.24 1.77
CA THR A 404 -5.30 18.50 0.86
C THR A 404 -5.95 17.15 0.50
N TYR A 405 -5.92 16.77 -0.79
CA TYR A 405 -6.56 15.58 -1.37
C TYR A 405 -8.09 15.63 -1.50
N ALA A 406 -8.75 16.64 -0.95
CA ALA A 406 -10.19 16.86 -1.13
C ALA A 406 -10.47 17.55 -2.48
N HIS A 407 -11.71 17.48 -2.95
CA HIS A 407 -12.17 18.17 -4.15
C HIS A 407 -13.64 18.53 -4.00
N GLU A 408 -14.11 19.48 -4.79
CA GLU A 408 -15.53 19.90 -4.87
C GLU A 408 -16.49 18.70 -5.01
N SER A 409 -16.08 17.71 -5.82
CA SER A 409 -16.82 16.46 -5.98
C SER A 409 -16.06 15.28 -5.36
N SER A 410 -16.72 14.50 -4.53
CA SER A 410 -16.18 13.26 -3.97
C SER A 410 -15.71 12.25 -5.03
N LEU A 411 -16.31 12.30 -6.24
CA LEU A 411 -15.87 11.48 -7.37
C LEU A 411 -14.52 11.93 -7.94
N GLN A 412 -14.03 13.10 -7.55
CA GLN A 412 -12.74 13.62 -7.97
C GLN A 412 -11.75 13.74 -6.80
N SER A 413 -12.20 13.50 -5.56
CA SER A 413 -11.29 13.42 -4.41
C SER A 413 -10.24 12.31 -4.60
N TYR A 414 -9.06 12.50 -4.01
CA TYR A 414 -7.92 11.56 -4.12
C TYR A 414 -8.12 10.31 -3.24
N THR A 415 -9.13 9.51 -3.61
CA THR A 415 -9.64 8.39 -2.81
C THR A 415 -10.03 7.21 -3.68
N HIS A 416 -10.07 6.02 -3.09
CA HIS A 416 -10.58 4.79 -3.68
C HIS A 416 -11.28 3.94 -2.62
N TYR A 417 -12.47 3.44 -2.95
CA TYR A 417 -13.18 2.46 -2.13
C TYR A 417 -13.35 2.91 -0.67
N ASN A 418 -13.77 4.17 -0.48
CA ASN A 418 -13.93 4.85 0.81
C ASN A 418 -12.64 4.93 1.64
N GLN A 419 -11.48 4.97 1.00
CA GLN A 419 -10.18 5.06 1.64
C GLN A 419 -9.28 6.05 0.88
N PRO A 420 -8.40 6.80 1.56
CA PRO A 420 -7.47 7.72 0.90
C PRO A 420 -6.46 6.95 0.03
N LEU A 421 -6.02 7.57 -1.07
CA LEU A 421 -4.94 7.05 -1.92
C LEU A 421 -3.54 7.42 -1.42
N ALA A 422 -3.43 8.42 -0.55
CA ALA A 422 -2.14 8.87 0.02
C ALA A 422 -2.00 8.44 1.49
N HIS A 423 -2.25 9.32 2.43
CA HIS A 423 -2.00 9.09 3.85
C HIS A 423 -3.27 8.61 4.59
N PRO A 424 -3.19 7.63 5.52
CA PRO A 424 -4.38 7.09 6.20
C PRO A 424 -5.10 8.12 7.09
N LEU A 425 -4.40 9.14 7.58
CA LEU A 425 -5.01 10.22 8.37
C LEU A 425 -5.76 11.26 7.51
N GLY A 426 -5.75 11.14 6.17
CA GLY A 426 -6.34 12.11 5.26
C GLY A 426 -5.51 13.39 5.18
N ALA A 427 -6.06 14.51 5.64
CA ALA A 427 -5.41 15.82 5.67
C ALA A 427 -5.46 16.43 7.08
N ASN A 428 -4.98 17.68 7.23
CA ASN A 428 -5.05 18.43 8.48
C ASN A 428 -4.34 17.75 9.66
N PHE A 429 -3.10 17.29 9.46
CA PHE A 429 -2.35 16.56 10.48
C PHE A 429 -0.84 16.81 10.43
N HIS A 430 -0.19 16.47 11.54
CA HIS A 430 1.25 16.17 11.64
C HIS A 430 1.43 14.78 12.24
N GLU A 431 2.36 14.00 11.72
CA GLU A 431 2.69 12.67 12.22
C GLU A 431 4.21 12.47 12.29
N PHE A 432 4.66 11.84 13.36
CA PHE A 432 6.01 11.28 13.49
C PHE A 432 5.93 9.77 13.56
N VAL A 433 6.77 9.08 12.79
CA VAL A 433 6.87 7.61 12.81
C VAL A 433 8.31 7.20 13.08
N GLY A 434 8.49 6.30 14.06
CA GLY A 434 9.74 5.63 14.33
C GLY A 434 9.60 4.12 14.17
N GLU A 435 10.53 3.48 13.48
CA GLU A 435 10.58 2.02 13.35
C GLU A 435 11.96 1.50 13.72
N LEU A 436 11.99 0.35 14.40
CA LEU A 436 13.17 -0.43 14.68
C LEU A 436 12.89 -1.90 14.35
N GLY A 437 13.72 -2.51 13.54
CA GLY A 437 13.64 -3.92 13.20
C GLY A 437 14.96 -4.61 13.42
N TYR A 438 14.94 -5.82 13.96
CA TYR A 438 16.13 -6.65 14.14
C TYR A 438 15.83 -8.09 13.75
N ARG A 439 16.78 -8.73 13.05
CA ARG A 439 16.66 -10.13 12.68
C ARG A 439 17.87 -10.94 13.14
N TRP A 440 17.59 -11.97 13.92
CA TRP A 440 18.59 -12.95 14.31
C TRP A 440 18.17 -14.34 13.81
N ARG A 441 18.87 -14.83 12.78
CA ARG A 441 18.52 -16.08 12.07
C ARG A 441 17.07 -16.04 11.55
N ASP A 442 16.17 -16.82 12.16
CA ASP A 442 14.74 -16.90 11.80
C ASP A 442 13.83 -16.13 12.78
N LEU A 443 14.41 -15.55 13.85
CA LEU A 443 13.70 -14.63 14.72
C LEU A 443 13.72 -13.22 14.12
N ARG A 444 12.57 -12.57 14.15
CA ARG A 444 12.34 -11.18 13.76
C ARG A 444 11.76 -10.42 14.92
N PHE A 445 12.35 -9.31 15.24
CA PHE A 445 11.80 -8.34 16.17
C PHE A 445 11.45 -7.07 15.41
N SER A 446 10.30 -6.48 15.68
CA SER A 446 9.95 -5.16 15.17
C SER A 446 9.27 -4.33 16.26
N TYR A 447 9.63 -3.07 16.29
CA TYR A 447 8.99 -2.03 17.10
C TYR A 447 8.63 -0.87 16.19
N ARG A 448 7.41 -0.35 16.32
CA ARG A 448 6.99 0.87 15.66
C ARG A 448 6.23 1.77 16.64
N LEU A 449 6.50 3.06 16.52
CA LEU A 449 5.89 4.13 17.27
C LEU A 449 5.38 5.17 16.28
N SER A 450 4.14 5.61 16.44
CA SER A 450 3.58 6.75 15.72
C SER A 450 2.96 7.73 16.71
N PHE A 451 3.26 9.01 16.54
CA PHE A 451 2.61 10.13 17.21
C PHE A 451 1.98 11.03 16.16
N ALA A 452 0.70 11.29 16.25
CA ALA A 452 0.04 12.22 15.35
C ALA A 452 -0.80 13.25 16.12
N SER A 453 -0.85 14.46 15.57
CA SER A 453 -1.82 15.50 15.94
C SER A 453 -2.70 15.75 14.74
N VAL A 454 -3.99 15.48 14.85
CA VAL A 454 -4.97 15.55 13.77
C VAL A 454 -6.07 16.50 14.17
N GLY A 455 -6.42 17.43 13.28
CA GLY A 455 -7.61 18.26 13.42
C GLY A 455 -8.82 17.56 12.80
N ARG A 456 -9.65 16.91 13.60
CA ARG A 456 -10.81 16.14 13.12
C ARG A 456 -11.98 17.06 12.79
N ASP A 457 -12.76 16.65 11.78
CA ASP A 457 -14.04 17.27 11.49
C ASP A 457 -15.04 16.96 12.60
N SER A 458 -16.02 17.85 12.81
CA SER A 458 -17.13 17.63 13.72
C SER A 458 -18.44 17.43 12.95
N VAL A 459 -19.50 17.05 13.66
CA VAL A 459 -20.81 16.81 13.03
C VAL A 459 -21.27 18.09 12.33
N GLY A 460 -21.43 18.02 11.02
CA GLY A 460 -21.92 19.14 10.20
C GLY A 460 -20.89 20.26 9.95
N VAL A 461 -19.62 20.09 10.37
CA VAL A 461 -18.59 21.12 10.17
C VAL A 461 -17.33 20.50 9.58
N ASN A 462 -16.97 20.93 8.37
CA ASN A 462 -15.78 20.50 7.65
C ASN A 462 -14.58 21.37 7.99
N TYR A 463 -13.59 20.80 8.69
CA TYR A 463 -12.31 21.43 9.02
C TYR A 463 -11.18 20.97 8.09
N GLY A 464 -11.50 20.18 7.07
CA GLY A 464 -10.56 19.73 6.05
C GLY A 464 -9.70 18.52 6.43
N ASN A 465 -10.20 17.64 7.30
CA ASN A 465 -9.55 16.35 7.59
C ASN A 465 -10.08 15.24 6.70
N ASP A 466 -11.41 15.10 6.59
CA ASP A 466 -12.05 14.07 5.80
C ASP A 466 -11.98 14.43 4.31
N VAL A 467 -11.12 13.75 3.58
CA VAL A 467 -10.88 13.96 2.14
C VAL A 467 -12.09 13.65 1.25
N TYR A 468 -13.16 13.15 1.82
CA TYR A 468 -14.43 12.91 1.11
C TYR A 468 -15.41 14.07 1.19
N LEU A 469 -15.22 14.98 2.14
CA LEU A 469 -16.05 16.16 2.24
C LEU A 469 -15.63 17.17 1.15
N PRO A 470 -16.60 17.86 0.52
CA PRO A 470 -16.29 18.89 -0.46
C PRO A 470 -15.40 19.99 0.14
N ASP A 471 -14.41 20.43 -0.61
CA ASP A 471 -13.51 21.53 -0.22
C ASP A 471 -14.20 22.91 -0.29
N THR A 472 -15.35 22.98 -0.94
CA THR A 472 -16.21 24.16 -1.01
C THR A 472 -17.06 24.35 0.25
N ASP A 473 -17.28 23.30 1.03
CA ASP A 473 -18.05 23.33 2.28
C ASP A 473 -17.12 23.46 3.48
N THR A 474 -16.56 24.66 3.69
CA THR A 474 -15.61 24.94 4.76
C THR A 474 -16.26 25.57 5.98
N TYR A 475 -15.70 25.37 7.18
CA TYR A 475 -16.18 25.99 8.41
C TYR A 475 -16.03 27.53 8.42
N LEU A 476 -15.16 28.06 7.57
CA LEU A 476 -14.95 29.50 7.38
C LEU A 476 -15.94 30.11 6.36
N GLY A 477 -16.84 29.31 5.80
CA GLY A 477 -17.75 29.72 4.74
C GLY A 477 -16.98 30.09 3.47
N SER A 478 -17.35 31.22 2.85
CA SER A 478 -16.64 31.74 1.68
C SER A 478 -15.28 32.36 2.00
N ALA A 479 -14.92 32.53 3.28
CA ALA A 479 -13.61 33.03 3.69
C ALA A 479 -12.54 31.96 3.56
N SER A 480 -11.68 32.10 2.59
CA SER A 480 -10.65 31.13 2.23
C SER A 480 -9.35 31.25 3.03
N TYR A 481 -9.31 32.07 4.07
CA TYR A 481 -8.13 32.38 4.88
C TYR A 481 -8.26 31.88 6.31
N GLY A 482 -7.14 31.79 7.02
CA GLY A 482 -7.11 31.40 8.44
C GLY A 482 -7.03 29.90 8.67
N ASN A 483 -6.93 29.08 7.61
CA ASN A 483 -6.76 27.63 7.77
C ASN A 483 -5.39 27.28 8.35
N THR A 484 -5.39 26.51 9.43
CA THR A 484 -4.19 26.05 10.13
C THR A 484 -4.23 24.54 10.35
N ILE A 485 -3.05 23.89 10.38
CA ILE A 485 -2.99 22.47 10.64
C ILE A 485 -3.37 22.21 12.10
N GLY A 486 -4.24 21.20 12.31
CA GLY A 486 -4.79 20.87 13.62
C GLY A 486 -6.08 21.61 13.97
N GLN A 487 -6.66 22.36 13.02
CA GLN A 487 -7.97 23.03 13.22
C GLN A 487 -9.10 22.01 13.40
N GLY A 488 -10.18 22.42 14.07
CA GLY A 488 -11.30 21.55 14.42
C GLY A 488 -11.07 20.81 15.74
N VAL A 489 -11.55 19.59 15.86
CA VAL A 489 -11.39 18.77 17.09
C VAL A 489 -9.97 18.22 17.13
N LYS A 490 -9.10 18.91 17.84
CA LYS A 490 -7.69 18.51 17.95
C LYS A 490 -7.56 17.19 18.68
N THR A 491 -7.10 16.16 17.98
CA THR A 491 -6.94 14.79 18.47
C THR A 491 -5.47 14.39 18.45
N SER A 492 -4.92 14.03 19.59
CA SER A 492 -3.60 13.44 19.71
C SER A 492 -3.71 11.92 19.62
N LEU A 493 -2.96 11.32 18.71
CA LEU A 493 -2.89 9.87 18.53
C LEU A 493 -1.50 9.38 18.90
N THR A 494 -1.44 8.32 19.71
CA THR A 494 -0.21 7.56 19.97
C THR A 494 -0.48 6.11 19.62
N TYR A 495 0.35 5.53 18.77
CA TYR A 495 0.26 4.12 18.43
C TYR A 495 1.63 3.45 18.56
N GLN A 496 1.66 2.34 19.25
CA GLN A 496 2.86 1.53 19.43
C GLN A 496 2.55 0.08 19.09
N THR A 497 3.49 -0.56 18.40
CA THR A 497 3.42 -2.00 18.16
C THR A 497 4.78 -2.64 18.39
N VAL A 498 4.75 -3.76 19.11
CA VAL A 498 5.90 -4.66 19.27
C VAL A 498 5.49 -6.01 18.71
N GLU A 499 6.31 -6.58 17.85
CA GLU A 499 6.06 -7.90 17.27
C GLU A 499 7.32 -8.74 17.31
N LEU A 500 7.20 -9.96 17.81
CA LEU A 500 8.22 -11.00 17.77
C LEU A 500 7.71 -12.12 16.85
N GLY A 501 8.42 -12.35 15.76
CA GLY A 501 8.09 -13.37 14.77
C GLY A 501 9.16 -14.44 14.65
N TYR A 502 8.77 -15.68 14.45
CA TYR A 502 9.65 -16.78 14.08
C TYR A 502 9.30 -17.28 12.68
N VAL A 503 10.23 -17.15 11.74
CA VAL A 503 10.03 -17.56 10.34
C VAL A 503 10.22 -19.07 10.23
N VAL A 504 9.12 -19.77 10.03
CA VAL A 504 9.09 -21.23 9.87
C VAL A 504 9.50 -21.64 8.46
N ASN A 505 8.98 -20.94 7.44
CA ASN A 505 9.27 -21.21 6.04
C ASN A 505 9.39 -19.91 5.23
N ARG A 506 10.59 -19.64 4.71
CA ARG A 506 10.85 -18.44 3.90
C ARG A 506 10.23 -18.48 2.51
N ALA A 507 10.07 -19.68 1.93
CA ALA A 507 9.54 -19.83 0.57
C ALA A 507 8.05 -19.44 0.51
N SER A 508 7.26 -19.81 1.53
CA SER A 508 5.84 -19.45 1.68
C SER A 508 5.61 -18.28 2.64
N ASN A 509 6.69 -17.67 3.18
CA ASN A 509 6.63 -16.64 4.22
C ASN A 509 5.81 -17.07 5.46
N PHE A 510 5.84 -18.36 5.80
CA PHE A 510 5.13 -18.87 6.97
C PHE A 510 5.87 -18.52 8.24
N HIS A 511 5.22 -17.82 9.16
CA HIS A 511 5.78 -17.45 10.46
C HIS A 511 4.76 -17.48 11.58
N ILE A 512 5.27 -17.69 12.78
CA ILE A 512 4.54 -17.61 14.05
C ILE A 512 4.87 -16.27 14.68
N MET A 513 3.90 -15.60 15.29
CA MET A 513 4.09 -14.26 15.84
C MET A 513 3.39 -14.08 17.19
N LEU A 514 4.03 -13.27 18.02
CA LEU A 514 3.48 -12.72 19.25
C LEU A 514 3.58 -11.20 19.15
N GLY A 515 2.51 -10.49 19.45
CA GLY A 515 2.52 -9.04 19.30
C GLY A 515 1.71 -8.32 20.37
N LEU A 516 2.04 -7.04 20.53
CA LEU A 516 1.34 -6.06 21.34
C LEU A 516 1.05 -4.84 20.47
N ARG A 517 -0.18 -4.36 20.46
CA ARG A 517 -0.59 -3.08 19.87
C ARG A 517 -1.20 -2.21 20.97
N HIS A 518 -0.63 -1.05 21.20
CA HIS A 518 -1.13 -0.07 22.15
C HIS A 518 -1.50 1.21 21.42
N ARG A 519 -2.73 1.69 21.60
CA ARG A 519 -3.24 2.91 20.99
C ARG A 519 -3.90 3.79 22.03
N VAL A 520 -3.59 5.08 21.95
CA VAL A 520 -4.26 6.14 22.73
C VAL A 520 -4.69 7.23 21.77
N ALA A 521 -5.96 7.57 21.76
CA ALA A 521 -6.51 8.74 21.10
C ALA A 521 -7.10 9.67 22.16
N LYS A 522 -6.66 10.93 22.21
CA LYS A 522 -7.10 11.91 23.20
C LYS A 522 -7.50 13.20 22.51
N ASN A 523 -8.67 13.72 22.87
CA ASN A 523 -9.18 15.03 22.49
C ASN A 523 -9.90 15.70 23.66
N ASP A 524 -10.52 16.85 23.42
CA ASP A 524 -11.24 17.60 24.46
C ASP A 524 -12.49 16.89 25.00
N PHE A 525 -13.01 15.89 24.31
CA PHE A 525 -14.20 15.11 24.71
C PHE A 525 -13.84 13.85 25.51
N GLY A 526 -12.57 13.46 25.55
CA GLY A 526 -12.11 12.29 26.29
C GLY A 526 -10.91 11.59 25.70
N ALA A 527 -10.64 10.40 26.21
CA ALA A 527 -9.57 9.53 25.73
C ALA A 527 -10.08 8.12 25.48
N GLU A 528 -9.70 7.56 24.34
CA GLU A 528 -9.89 6.15 24.00
C GLU A 528 -8.54 5.46 24.04
N GLN A 529 -8.47 4.32 24.71
CA GLN A 529 -7.24 3.54 24.83
C GLN A 529 -7.51 2.06 24.59
N ASN A 530 -6.55 1.40 23.90
CA ASN A 530 -6.55 -0.04 23.66
C ASN A 530 -5.15 -0.61 23.88
N ALA A 531 -5.08 -1.84 24.39
CA ALA A 531 -3.83 -2.58 24.61
C ALA A 531 -4.04 -4.04 24.20
N TYR A 532 -3.89 -4.32 22.93
CA TYR A 532 -4.20 -5.62 22.32
C TYR A 532 -2.96 -6.51 22.26
N VAL A 533 -2.99 -7.62 22.99
CA VAL A 533 -1.97 -8.67 22.95
C VAL A 533 -2.49 -9.83 22.11
N TYR A 534 -1.69 -10.33 21.19
CA TYR A 534 -2.11 -11.39 20.28
C TYR A 534 -1.00 -12.40 19.97
N PHE A 535 -1.43 -13.61 19.70
CA PHE A 535 -0.64 -14.68 19.12
C PHE A 535 -1.23 -15.04 17.74
N GLY A 536 -0.39 -15.37 16.77
CA GLY A 536 -0.87 -15.74 15.46
C GLY A 536 0.13 -16.50 14.60
N ILE A 537 -0.39 -17.02 13.50
CA ILE A 537 0.40 -17.61 12.43
C ILE A 537 0.02 -16.92 11.11
N ARG A 538 1.01 -16.60 10.29
CA ARG A 538 0.80 -15.77 9.09
C ARG A 538 1.67 -16.21 7.93
N THR A 539 1.12 -16.16 6.71
CA THR A 539 1.88 -16.26 5.46
C THR A 539 1.72 -15.01 4.60
N ILE A 540 0.75 -14.13 4.92
CA ILE A 540 0.43 -12.92 4.18
C ILE A 540 1.54 -11.89 4.31
N LEU A 541 1.85 -11.22 3.19
CA LEU A 541 2.88 -10.17 3.08
C LEU A 541 2.27 -8.76 2.88
N ARG A 542 1.02 -8.51 3.27
CA ARG A 542 0.40 -7.19 3.10
C ARG A 542 0.76 -6.26 4.24
N ASN A 543 0.87 -4.97 3.92
CA ASN A 543 0.84 -3.94 4.93
C ASN A 543 -0.61 -3.71 5.36
N LEU A 544 -0.85 -3.67 6.66
CA LEU A 544 -2.12 -3.28 7.26
C LEU A 544 -1.84 -2.13 8.23
N TYR A 545 -2.50 -1.02 7.99
CA TYR A 545 -2.33 0.21 8.75
C TYR A 545 -3.48 0.35 9.75
N HIS A 546 -3.19 0.11 11.02
CA HIS A 546 -4.16 0.23 12.13
C HIS A 546 -3.86 1.44 13.02
N ASP A 547 -2.94 2.26 12.60
CA ASP A 547 -2.35 3.39 13.32
C ASP A 547 -2.93 4.76 12.87
N PHE A 548 -4.27 4.88 12.88
CA PHE A 548 -5.02 6.08 12.51
C PHE A 548 -6.05 6.51 13.55
#